data_ec4c5478cb678dffdcafbdf46af5a47a
#
_entry.id   ec4c5478cb678dffdcafbdf46af5a47a
#
_cell.length_a   1.000
_cell.length_b   1.000
_cell.length_c   1.000
_cell.angle_alpha   90.00
_cell.angle_beta   90.00
_cell.angle_gamma   90.00
#
_symmetry.space_group_name_H-M   'P 1'
#
loop_
_entity.id
_entity.type
_entity.pdbx_description
1 polymer ?
#
loop_
_entity_poly.entity_id
_entity_poly.type
_entity_poly.pdbx_seq_one_letter_code
_entity_poly.pdbx_strand_id
1 'polypeptide(L)'
;FYVRLPKSEQVMKKIVDYSEAQEFKMTAKPDPESSALLIVLVNVLPFVVLIGLAFFFFNRQMAGNKSSLDFGKSKARLSDDKNKVTFKDVAGLKEEKEEVAELIDFLKNPKKFQKLGARIPKGVLLVGPPGTGKTLLAKSVAGEANVPFYFISGSDFVELFVGVGASRVRDMFQQAKRNAPCL
;
A
#
# COMPACT_ATOMS: atom_id res chain seq x y z
N PHE A 1 -9.20 -21.53 67.49
CA PHE A 1 -9.53 -22.34 66.33
C PHE A 1 -10.25 -21.44 65.31
N TYR A 2 -9.81 -21.47 64.07
CA TYR A 2 -10.47 -20.72 62.95
C TYR A 2 -11.19 -21.75 62.08
N VAL A 3 -12.47 -21.55 61.86
CA VAL A 3 -13.28 -22.42 61.00
C VAL A 3 -13.87 -21.56 59.86
N ARG A 4 -13.71 -22.03 58.64
CA ARG A 4 -14.35 -21.41 57.47
C ARG A 4 -15.74 -21.95 57.30
N LEU A 5 -16.74 -21.07 57.50
CA LEU A 5 -18.13 -21.44 57.42
C LEU A 5 -18.69 -21.24 56.01
N PRO A 6 -19.56 -22.13 55.51
CA PRO A 6 -20.26 -21.88 54.24
C PRO A 6 -21.19 -20.68 54.35
N LYS A 7 -21.26 -19.90 53.27
CA LYS A 7 -22.12 -18.68 53.17
C LYS A 7 -23.63 -18.99 53.07
N SER A 8 -24.14 -19.97 53.76
CA SER A 8 -25.58 -20.26 53.77
C SER A 8 -26.23 -19.61 54.97
N GLU A 9 -27.27 -18.84 54.73
CA GLU A 9 -28.00 -18.05 55.74
C GLU A 9 -28.58 -18.93 56.87
N GLN A 10 -28.99 -20.15 56.54
CA GLN A 10 -29.53 -21.12 57.47
C GLN A 10 -28.46 -21.69 58.44
N VAL A 11 -27.24 -21.87 57.94
CA VAL A 11 -26.11 -22.35 58.77
C VAL A 11 -25.63 -21.24 59.69
N MET A 12 -25.55 -20.00 59.20
CA MET A 12 -25.19 -18.85 60.02
C MET A 12 -26.19 -18.63 61.17
N LYS A 13 -27.48 -18.74 60.89
CA LYS A 13 -28.54 -18.57 61.93
C LYS A 13 -28.41 -19.60 63.02
N LYS A 14 -28.21 -20.89 62.67
CA LYS A 14 -28.00 -21.96 63.67
C LYS A 14 -26.73 -21.74 64.50
N ILE A 15 -25.65 -21.24 63.94
CA ILE A 15 -24.39 -21.01 64.66
C ILE A 15 -24.54 -19.82 65.62
N VAL A 16 -25.29 -18.76 65.23
CA VAL A 16 -25.59 -17.63 66.12
C VAL A 16 -26.42 -18.09 67.31
N ASP A 17 -27.50 -18.87 67.04
CA ASP A 17 -28.35 -19.43 68.13
C ASP A 17 -27.53 -20.35 69.09
N TYR A 18 -26.58 -21.15 68.59
CA TYR A 18 -25.68 -21.95 69.41
C TYR A 18 -24.68 -21.09 70.22
N SER A 19 -24.19 -20.00 69.68
CA SER A 19 -23.27 -19.12 70.39
C SER A 19 -23.91 -18.36 71.51
N GLU A 20 -25.18 -17.96 71.34
CA GLU A 20 -25.96 -17.33 72.43
C GLU A 20 -26.31 -18.30 73.58
N ALA A 21 -26.57 -19.59 73.24
CA ALA A 21 -26.89 -20.61 74.20
C ALA A 21 -25.71 -21.04 75.06
N GLN A 22 -24.43 -20.86 74.60
CA GLN A 22 -23.24 -21.29 75.31
C GLN A 22 -22.26 -20.16 75.72
N GLU A 23 -22.70 -18.89 75.71
CA GLU A 23 -21.94 -17.69 76.15
C GLU A 23 -20.49 -17.57 75.56
N PHE A 24 -20.20 -18.08 74.37
CA PHE A 24 -18.87 -17.85 73.76
C PHE A 24 -18.89 -16.73 72.69
N LYS A 25 -17.85 -15.90 72.73
CA LYS A 25 -17.71 -14.74 71.87
C LYS A 25 -17.23 -15.20 70.48
N MET A 26 -18.08 -15.02 69.49
CA MET A 26 -17.68 -15.15 68.10
C MET A 26 -17.16 -13.83 67.54
N THR A 27 -15.98 -13.86 66.92
CA THR A 27 -15.45 -12.70 66.21
C THR A 27 -15.33 -13.09 64.72
N ALA A 28 -16.15 -12.47 63.90
CA ALA A 28 -16.02 -12.65 62.46
C ALA A 28 -14.81 -11.84 61.96
N LYS A 29 -13.86 -12.52 61.33
CA LYS A 29 -12.80 -11.81 60.64
C LYS A 29 -13.36 -11.41 59.27
N PRO A 30 -13.32 -10.12 58.87
CA PRO A 30 -13.78 -9.74 57.54
C PRO A 30 -12.96 -10.52 56.48
N ASP A 31 -13.67 -11.01 55.48
CA ASP A 31 -13.00 -11.55 54.27
C ASP A 31 -11.97 -10.51 53.82
N PRO A 32 -10.75 -10.94 53.44
CA PRO A 32 -9.82 -9.99 52.83
C PRO A 32 -10.55 -9.37 51.66
N GLU A 33 -10.82 -8.08 51.74
CA GLU A 33 -11.38 -7.33 50.63
C GLU A 33 -10.45 -7.59 49.43
N SER A 34 -10.87 -8.50 48.55
CA SER A 34 -10.29 -8.58 47.25
C SER A 34 -10.53 -7.20 46.64
N SER A 35 -9.45 -6.38 46.60
CA SER A 35 -9.56 -5.01 46.14
C SER A 35 -10.36 -5.01 44.86
N ALA A 36 -11.42 -4.21 44.76
CA ALA A 36 -12.27 -4.14 43.56
C ALA A 36 -11.43 -3.93 42.30
N LEU A 37 -10.26 -3.31 42.44
CA LEU A 37 -9.23 -3.17 41.46
C LEU A 37 -8.68 -4.52 40.94
N LEU A 38 -8.43 -5.49 41.82
CA LEU A 38 -7.94 -6.83 41.42
C LEU A 38 -9.00 -7.61 40.63
N ILE A 39 -10.27 -7.49 41.02
CA ILE A 39 -11.38 -8.15 40.32
C ILE A 39 -11.56 -7.55 38.95
N VAL A 40 -11.50 -6.21 38.80
CA VAL A 40 -11.57 -5.52 37.50
C VAL A 40 -10.36 -5.89 36.64
N LEU A 41 -9.16 -5.89 37.21
CA LEU A 41 -7.94 -6.21 36.47
C LEU A 41 -7.96 -7.64 35.90
N VAL A 42 -8.35 -8.64 36.70
CA VAL A 42 -8.38 -10.04 36.29
C VAL A 42 -9.50 -10.30 35.26
N ASN A 43 -10.63 -9.63 35.37
CA ASN A 43 -11.76 -9.85 34.46
C ASN A 43 -11.69 -9.00 33.20
N VAL A 44 -11.21 -7.77 33.26
CA VAL A 44 -11.17 -6.84 32.11
C VAL A 44 -9.90 -7.00 31.27
N LEU A 45 -8.75 -7.27 31.90
CA LEU A 45 -7.46 -7.40 31.21
C LEU A 45 -7.48 -8.40 30.04
N PRO A 46 -8.01 -9.66 30.20
CA PRO A 46 -8.03 -10.60 29.08
C PRO A 46 -8.88 -10.12 27.91
N PHE A 47 -9.97 -9.39 28.15
CA PHE A 47 -10.78 -8.82 27.07
C PHE A 47 -10.05 -7.71 26.33
N VAL A 48 -9.32 -6.85 27.03
CA VAL A 48 -8.52 -5.78 26.42
C VAL A 48 -7.40 -6.38 25.57
N VAL A 49 -6.73 -7.43 26.06
CA VAL A 49 -5.69 -8.15 25.30
C VAL A 49 -6.28 -8.83 24.06
N LEU A 50 -7.44 -9.47 24.18
CA LEU A 50 -8.14 -10.12 23.07
C LEU A 50 -8.54 -9.10 21.99
N ILE A 51 -9.10 -7.96 22.38
CA ILE A 51 -9.47 -6.88 21.45
C ILE A 51 -8.21 -6.29 20.79
N GLY A 52 -7.13 -6.09 21.55
CA GLY A 52 -5.85 -5.62 21.02
C GLY A 52 -5.24 -6.57 19.99
N LEU A 53 -5.25 -7.87 20.29
CA LEU A 53 -4.81 -8.91 19.36
C LEU A 53 -5.71 -8.97 18.11
N ALA A 54 -7.02 -8.95 18.27
CA ALA A 54 -7.96 -8.94 17.15
C ALA A 54 -7.73 -7.71 16.24
N PHE A 55 -7.55 -6.53 16.83
CA PHE A 55 -7.25 -5.30 16.08
C PHE A 55 -5.89 -5.38 15.37
N PHE A 56 -4.87 -5.94 16.02
CA PHE A 56 -3.55 -6.17 15.42
C PHE A 56 -3.62 -7.14 14.24
N PHE A 57 -4.32 -8.27 14.39
CA PHE A 57 -4.52 -9.23 13.30
C PHE A 57 -5.36 -8.65 12.16
N PHE A 58 -6.41 -7.88 12.49
CA PHE A 58 -7.25 -7.22 11.49
C PHE A 58 -6.47 -6.19 10.67
N ASN A 59 -5.68 -5.33 11.33
CA ASN A 59 -4.80 -4.39 10.64
C ASN A 59 -3.73 -5.10 9.78
N ARG A 60 -3.17 -6.20 10.25
CA ARG A 60 -2.20 -6.98 9.48
C ARG A 60 -2.84 -7.65 8.26
N GLN A 61 -4.08 -8.12 8.39
CA GLN A 61 -4.84 -8.73 7.29
C GLN A 61 -5.30 -7.67 6.27
N MET A 62 -5.68 -6.47 6.70
CA MET A 62 -5.99 -5.35 5.79
C MET A 62 -4.75 -4.83 5.06
N ALA A 63 -3.57 -4.86 5.68
CA ALA A 63 -2.32 -4.50 5.02
C ALA A 63 -1.93 -5.49 3.90
N GLY A 64 -2.28 -6.78 4.04
CA GLY A 64 -2.06 -7.81 3.02
C GLY A 64 -3.03 -7.75 1.83
N ASN A 65 -4.22 -7.19 2.00
CA ASN A 65 -5.26 -7.16 0.95
C ASN A 65 -5.18 -5.95 -0.01
N LYS A 66 -4.15 -5.10 0.10
CA LYS A 66 -3.93 -4.04 -0.89
C LYS A 66 -3.64 -4.57 -2.30
N SER A 67 -3.23 -5.83 -2.46
CA SER A 67 -2.95 -6.43 -3.77
C SER A 67 -4.21 -6.71 -4.59
N SER A 68 -5.38 -6.91 -3.97
CA SER A 68 -6.62 -7.19 -4.71
C SER A 68 -7.23 -5.95 -5.39
N LEU A 69 -6.86 -4.74 -4.98
CA LEU A 69 -7.29 -3.48 -5.62
C LEU A 69 -6.29 -2.98 -6.68
N ASP A 70 -5.16 -3.66 -6.84
CA ASP A 70 -4.07 -3.27 -7.75
C ASP A 70 -4.26 -3.78 -9.19
N PHE A 71 -5.32 -4.53 -9.50
CA PHE A 71 -5.57 -5.04 -10.85
C PHE A 71 -5.72 -3.94 -11.91
N GLY A 72 -6.10 -2.74 -11.51
CA GLY A 72 -6.25 -1.60 -12.41
C GLY A 72 -5.02 -0.70 -12.54
N LYS A 73 -3.97 -0.95 -11.76
CA LYS A 73 -2.75 -0.15 -11.86
C LYS A 73 -1.93 -0.53 -13.07
N SER A 74 -1.41 0.46 -13.75
CA SER A 74 -0.54 0.29 -14.89
C SER A 74 0.73 -0.47 -14.50
N LYS A 75 1.07 -1.50 -15.30
CA LYS A 75 2.39 -2.15 -15.28
C LYS A 75 3.44 -1.34 -16.08
N ALA A 76 3.13 -0.10 -16.43
CA ALA A 76 4.08 0.77 -17.11
C ALA A 76 5.41 0.80 -16.35
N ARG A 77 6.46 0.34 -16.97
CA ARG A 77 7.79 0.32 -16.38
C ARG A 77 8.45 1.65 -16.66
N LEU A 78 8.76 2.38 -15.60
CA LEU A 78 9.70 3.49 -15.70
C LEU A 78 11.05 2.88 -16.06
N SER A 79 11.69 3.35 -17.14
CA SER A 79 13.06 2.91 -17.45
C SER A 79 13.98 3.36 -16.32
N ASP A 80 14.74 2.39 -15.78
CA ASP A 80 15.63 2.64 -14.64
C ASP A 80 16.63 3.76 -14.99
N ASP A 81 16.70 4.78 -14.16
CA ASP A 81 17.61 5.94 -14.33
C ASP A 81 19.10 5.55 -14.33
N LYS A 82 19.42 4.32 -13.87
CA LYS A 82 20.80 3.85 -13.74
C LYS A 82 21.49 3.49 -15.07
N ASN A 83 20.71 3.16 -16.11
CA ASN A 83 21.25 2.79 -17.43
C ASN A 83 20.50 3.57 -18.52
N LYS A 84 20.77 4.87 -18.61
CA LYS A 84 20.23 5.73 -19.68
C LYS A 84 20.85 5.33 -21.00
N VAL A 85 20.02 4.82 -21.91
CA VAL A 85 20.39 4.54 -23.30
C VAL A 85 20.44 5.88 -24.04
N THR A 86 21.53 6.13 -24.76
CA THR A 86 21.75 7.35 -25.55
C THR A 86 21.94 7.00 -27.04
N PHE A 87 22.06 7.99 -27.91
CA PHE A 87 22.35 7.76 -29.33
C PHE A 87 23.68 7.07 -29.57
N LYS A 88 24.60 7.08 -28.62
CA LYS A 88 25.87 6.35 -28.70
C LYS A 88 25.68 4.85 -28.64
N ASP A 89 24.61 4.40 -27.99
CA ASP A 89 24.27 2.97 -27.85
C ASP A 89 23.47 2.44 -29.04
N VAL A 90 23.07 3.32 -29.98
CA VAL A 90 22.30 2.99 -31.16
C VAL A 90 23.24 3.02 -32.36
N ALA A 91 23.56 1.86 -32.95
CA ALA A 91 24.36 1.80 -34.16
C ALA A 91 23.51 2.15 -35.39
N GLY A 92 24.08 2.87 -36.35
CA GLY A 92 23.41 3.26 -37.60
C GLY A 92 22.26 4.26 -37.37
N LEU A 93 21.20 4.15 -38.17
CA LEU A 93 19.96 4.94 -38.08
C LEU A 93 20.21 6.46 -38.11
N LYS A 94 21.08 6.93 -39.03
CA LYS A 94 21.47 8.34 -39.11
C LYS A 94 20.27 9.23 -39.44
N GLU A 95 19.52 8.86 -40.46
CA GLU A 95 18.36 9.61 -40.93
C GLU A 95 17.27 9.67 -39.87
N GLU A 96 16.97 8.54 -39.26
CA GLU A 96 15.94 8.46 -38.19
C GLU A 96 16.36 9.25 -36.94
N LYS A 97 17.66 9.29 -36.64
CA LYS A 97 18.17 10.13 -35.52
C LYS A 97 18.03 11.62 -35.81
N GLU A 98 18.24 12.04 -37.06
CA GLU A 98 18.05 13.43 -37.48
C GLU A 98 16.59 13.83 -37.44
N GLU A 99 15.66 12.97 -37.86
CA GLU A 99 14.22 13.21 -37.80
C GLU A 99 13.71 13.39 -36.36
N VAL A 100 14.24 12.61 -35.42
CA VAL A 100 13.82 12.72 -34.01
C VAL A 100 14.61 13.78 -33.22
N ALA A 101 15.63 14.41 -33.80
CA ALA A 101 16.40 15.46 -33.14
C ALA A 101 15.55 16.66 -32.73
N GLU A 102 14.59 17.06 -33.57
CA GLU A 102 13.67 18.16 -33.25
C GLU A 102 12.79 17.81 -32.04
N LEU A 103 12.36 16.53 -31.92
CA LEU A 103 11.61 16.05 -30.76
C LEU A 103 12.44 16.13 -29.49
N ILE A 104 13.74 15.81 -29.54
CA ILE A 104 14.66 15.90 -28.41
C ILE A 104 14.79 17.34 -27.96
N ASP A 105 15.00 18.26 -28.91
CA ASP A 105 15.11 19.69 -28.60
C ASP A 105 13.82 20.24 -27.98
N PHE A 106 12.69 19.80 -28.46
CA PHE A 106 11.39 20.13 -27.86
C PHE A 106 11.28 19.62 -26.41
N LEU A 107 11.60 18.35 -26.16
CA LEU A 107 11.56 17.75 -24.84
C LEU A 107 12.50 18.43 -23.85
N LYS A 108 13.68 18.91 -24.30
CA LYS A 108 14.61 19.69 -23.51
C LYS A 108 14.09 21.08 -23.18
N ASN A 109 13.49 21.76 -24.16
CA ASN A 109 13.10 23.17 -24.06
C ASN A 109 11.68 23.46 -24.57
N PRO A 110 10.63 22.90 -23.98
CA PRO A 110 9.27 23.01 -24.49
C PRO A 110 8.76 24.47 -24.55
N LYS A 111 9.22 25.33 -23.64
CA LYS A 111 8.82 26.75 -23.58
C LYS A 111 9.28 27.55 -24.78
N LYS A 112 10.42 27.21 -25.39
CA LYS A 112 10.94 27.88 -26.59
C LYS A 112 10.00 27.68 -27.77
N PHE A 113 9.56 26.46 -27.99
CA PHE A 113 8.64 26.10 -29.09
C PHE A 113 7.24 26.68 -28.90
N GLN A 114 6.74 26.68 -27.66
CA GLN A 114 5.45 27.31 -27.34
C GLN A 114 5.42 28.81 -27.66
N LYS A 115 6.50 29.55 -27.34
CA LYS A 115 6.62 30.99 -27.67
C LYS A 115 6.62 31.27 -29.17
N LEU A 116 7.14 30.35 -29.97
CA LEU A 116 7.19 30.44 -31.43
C LEU A 116 5.87 30.01 -32.10
N GLY A 117 4.87 29.60 -31.33
CA GLY A 117 3.61 29.07 -31.86
C GLY A 117 3.73 27.74 -32.63
N ALA A 118 4.84 27.04 -32.43
CA ALA A 118 5.09 25.74 -33.11
C ALA A 118 4.07 24.70 -32.66
N ARG A 119 3.55 23.92 -33.60
CA ARG A 119 2.72 22.77 -33.29
C ARG A 119 3.62 21.60 -32.88
N ILE A 120 3.49 21.20 -31.64
CA ILE A 120 4.24 20.11 -31.05
C ILE A 120 3.65 18.78 -31.53
N PRO A 121 4.46 17.84 -32.05
CA PRO A 121 3.97 16.50 -32.36
C PRO A 121 3.47 15.81 -31.10
N LYS A 122 2.23 15.32 -31.11
CA LYS A 122 1.62 14.62 -29.96
C LYS A 122 2.01 13.15 -29.88
N GLY A 123 2.66 12.64 -30.92
CA GLY A 123 3.12 11.26 -31.01
C GLY A 123 3.94 11.02 -32.27
N VAL A 124 4.80 10.02 -32.20
CA VAL A 124 5.63 9.55 -33.31
C VAL A 124 5.36 8.06 -33.51
N LEU A 125 5.18 7.64 -34.75
CA LEU A 125 5.01 6.24 -35.12
C LEU A 125 6.32 5.69 -35.72
N LEU A 126 6.92 4.71 -35.03
CA LEU A 126 8.09 4.01 -35.50
C LEU A 126 7.66 2.71 -36.23
N VAL A 127 7.86 2.66 -37.52
CA VAL A 127 7.48 1.53 -38.40
C VAL A 127 8.72 0.81 -38.91
N GLY A 128 8.66 -0.52 -38.98
CA GLY A 128 9.74 -1.35 -39.51
C GLY A 128 9.65 -2.80 -39.08
N PRO A 129 10.45 -3.71 -39.63
CA PRO A 129 10.46 -5.11 -39.24
C PRO A 129 10.83 -5.35 -37.79
N PRO A 130 10.51 -6.52 -37.20
CA PRO A 130 10.93 -6.83 -35.83
C PRO A 130 12.48 -6.87 -35.76
N GLY A 131 13.03 -6.49 -34.60
CA GLY A 131 14.47 -6.51 -34.36
C GLY A 131 15.28 -5.32 -34.89
N THR A 132 14.68 -4.36 -35.61
CA THR A 132 15.38 -3.18 -36.19
C THR A 132 15.78 -2.11 -35.17
N GLY A 133 15.50 -2.29 -33.90
CA GLY A 133 15.92 -1.34 -32.87
C GLY A 133 14.94 -0.20 -32.55
N LYS A 134 13.68 -0.26 -33.01
CA LYS A 134 12.66 0.79 -32.78
C LYS A 134 12.53 1.21 -31.31
N THR A 135 12.39 0.23 -30.42
CA THR A 135 12.28 0.51 -28.97
C THR A 135 13.58 1.05 -28.39
N LEU A 136 14.73 0.64 -28.92
CA LEU A 136 16.05 1.14 -28.52
C LEU A 136 16.20 2.61 -28.91
N LEU A 137 15.78 2.96 -30.14
CA LEU A 137 15.75 4.35 -30.61
C LEU A 137 14.83 5.21 -29.72
N ALA A 138 13.62 4.76 -29.41
CA ALA A 138 12.71 5.50 -28.53
C ALA A 138 13.31 5.73 -27.13
N LYS A 139 13.97 4.71 -26.55
CA LYS A 139 14.70 4.84 -25.28
C LYS A 139 15.84 5.85 -25.37
N SER A 140 16.59 5.84 -26.49
CA SER A 140 17.70 6.76 -26.67
C SER A 140 17.24 8.21 -26.83
N VAL A 141 16.10 8.46 -27.46
CA VAL A 141 15.48 9.80 -27.52
C VAL A 141 15.18 10.32 -26.12
N ALA A 142 14.58 9.50 -25.25
CA ALA A 142 14.32 9.87 -23.88
C ALA A 142 15.60 10.11 -23.09
N GLY A 143 16.63 9.28 -23.30
CA GLY A 143 17.93 9.43 -22.65
C GLY A 143 18.68 10.70 -23.09
N GLU A 144 18.68 11.02 -24.39
CA GLU A 144 19.25 12.26 -24.92
C GLU A 144 18.50 13.49 -24.42
N ALA A 145 17.17 13.42 -24.33
CA ALA A 145 16.33 14.50 -23.79
C ALA A 145 16.42 14.60 -22.26
N ASN A 146 16.97 13.60 -21.60
CA ASN A 146 17.03 13.47 -20.14
C ASN A 146 15.63 13.52 -19.48
N VAL A 147 14.64 12.85 -20.10
CA VAL A 147 13.26 12.77 -19.61
C VAL A 147 12.90 11.33 -19.23
N PRO A 148 11.93 11.11 -18.36
CA PRO A 148 11.43 9.79 -18.02
C PRO A 148 10.87 9.06 -19.25
N PHE A 149 11.14 7.75 -19.34
CA PHE A 149 10.62 6.88 -20.39
C PHE A 149 9.64 5.87 -19.81
N TYR A 150 8.39 5.90 -20.29
CA TYR A 150 7.34 4.97 -19.92
C TYR A 150 7.14 3.96 -21.05
N PHE A 151 7.18 2.69 -20.71
CA PHE A 151 6.98 1.60 -21.66
C PHE A 151 5.83 0.70 -21.23
N ILE A 152 4.96 0.37 -22.17
CA ILE A 152 3.90 -0.60 -22.01
C ILE A 152 3.79 -1.45 -23.27
N SER A 153 3.56 -2.74 -23.11
CA SER A 153 3.32 -3.64 -24.24
C SER A 153 1.84 -3.65 -24.63
N GLY A 154 1.56 -3.82 -25.94
CA GLY A 154 0.18 -4.03 -26.38
C GLY A 154 -0.50 -5.22 -25.72
N SER A 155 0.25 -6.27 -25.38
CA SER A 155 -0.25 -7.42 -24.62
C SER A 155 -0.74 -7.08 -23.20
N ASP A 156 -0.22 -6.00 -22.60
CA ASP A 156 -0.64 -5.58 -21.27
C ASP A 156 -2.05 -4.97 -21.23
N PHE A 157 -2.61 -4.68 -22.42
CA PHE A 157 -4.01 -4.20 -22.57
C PHE A 157 -4.99 -5.34 -22.79
N VAL A 158 -4.52 -6.53 -23.17
CA VAL A 158 -5.37 -7.71 -23.38
C VAL A 158 -5.54 -8.42 -22.05
N GLU A 159 -6.68 -8.19 -21.42
CA GLU A 159 -7.02 -8.78 -20.13
C GLU A 159 -8.32 -9.57 -20.21
N LEU A 160 -8.44 -10.59 -19.37
CA LEU A 160 -9.65 -11.42 -19.26
C LEU A 160 -10.84 -10.64 -18.69
N PHE A 161 -10.58 -9.53 -17.98
CA PHE A 161 -11.63 -8.74 -17.33
C PHE A 161 -11.92 -7.45 -18.11
N VAL A 162 -13.20 -7.23 -18.37
CA VAL A 162 -13.69 -6.01 -19.03
C VAL A 162 -13.31 -4.76 -18.20
N GLY A 163 -12.73 -3.77 -18.87
CA GLY A 163 -12.41 -2.48 -18.26
C GLY A 163 -11.03 -2.38 -17.60
N VAL A 164 -10.33 -3.48 -17.32
CA VAL A 164 -9.00 -3.45 -16.71
C VAL A 164 -7.97 -2.84 -17.65
N GLY A 165 -7.99 -3.20 -18.94
CA GLY A 165 -7.12 -2.61 -19.95
C GLY A 165 -7.29 -1.09 -20.05
N ALA A 166 -8.52 -0.60 -20.12
CA ALA A 166 -8.81 0.84 -20.16
C ALA A 166 -8.35 1.58 -18.89
N SER A 167 -8.48 0.95 -17.72
CA SER A 167 -7.98 1.51 -16.47
C SER A 167 -6.46 1.65 -16.46
N ARG A 168 -5.73 0.66 -16.98
CA ARG A 168 -4.26 0.70 -17.09
C ARG A 168 -3.77 1.81 -18.01
N VAL A 169 -4.43 2.00 -19.17
CA VAL A 169 -4.11 3.11 -20.08
C VAL A 169 -4.29 4.43 -19.36
N ARG A 170 -5.42 4.62 -18.70
CA ARG A 170 -5.72 5.85 -17.96
C ARG A 170 -4.70 6.13 -16.86
N ASP A 171 -4.34 5.12 -16.09
CA ASP A 171 -3.36 5.23 -15.01
C ASP A 171 -1.97 5.59 -15.55
N MET A 172 -1.52 4.95 -16.65
CA MET A 172 -0.26 5.30 -17.33
C MET A 172 -0.23 6.78 -17.74
N PHE A 173 -1.27 7.27 -18.40
CA PHE A 173 -1.35 8.68 -18.79
C PHE A 173 -1.40 9.63 -17.59
N GLN A 174 -2.03 9.24 -16.50
CA GLN A 174 -2.02 10.02 -15.26
C GLN A 174 -0.61 10.11 -14.65
N GLN A 175 0.14 9.00 -14.66
CA GLN A 175 1.53 8.99 -14.21
C GLN A 175 2.42 9.84 -15.11
N ALA A 176 2.28 9.70 -16.43
CA ALA A 176 3.01 10.51 -17.42
C ALA A 176 2.76 12.00 -17.24
N LYS A 177 1.51 12.42 -17.05
CA LYS A 177 1.15 13.82 -16.81
C LYS A 177 1.78 14.39 -15.53
N ARG A 178 1.95 13.58 -14.48
CA ARG A 178 2.58 14.03 -13.23
C ARG A 178 4.08 14.25 -13.39
N ASN A 179 4.71 13.51 -14.32
CA ASN A 179 6.15 13.53 -14.56
C ASN A 179 6.52 14.17 -15.91
N ALA A 180 5.66 15.06 -16.44
CA ALA A 180 5.93 15.78 -17.67
C ALA A 180 7.09 16.78 -17.50
N PRO A 181 7.96 16.96 -18.53
CA PRO A 181 7.96 16.27 -19.82
C PRO A 181 8.46 14.83 -19.72
N CYS A 182 7.84 13.92 -20.46
CA CYS A 182 8.21 12.50 -20.51
C CYS A 182 7.92 11.92 -21.90
N LEU A 183 8.49 10.78 -22.23
CA LEU A 183 8.25 10.00 -23.44
C LEU A 183 7.55 8.67 -23.11
#